data_5f01ea03d1dfb2a4059c4266d436b411
#
_entry.id   5f01ea03d1dfb2a4059c4266d436b411
#
_cell.length_a   1.000
_cell.length_b   1.000
_cell.length_c   1.000
_cell.angle_alpha   90.00
_cell.angle_beta   90.00
_cell.angle_gamma   90.00
#
_symmetry.space_group_name_H-M   'P 1'
#
loop_
_entity.id
_entity.type
_entity.pdbx_description
1 polymer ?
#
loop_
_entity_poly.entity_id
_entity_poly.type
_entity_poly.pdbx_seq_one_letter_code
_entity_poly.pdbx_strand_id
1 'polypeptide(L)'
;MNTDKKISRREALKRMGFAVMSSAIASSGLLSLASCETKRSKRIIFYFTGTGNSLYIARQLAGENAELLSIPQMVKRGKYEFEADEIGIVYPIYGHMPPYMVRQFIRKAKQIGRASCRER
;
A
#
# COMPACT_ATOMS: atom_id res chain seq x y z
N MET A 1 -10.06 -26.00 -43.85
CA MET A 1 -9.16 -24.85 -43.62
C MET A 1 -9.50 -24.28 -42.25
N ASN A 2 -8.82 -24.75 -41.23
CA ASN A 2 -9.00 -24.25 -39.86
C ASN A 2 -7.94 -23.21 -39.59
N THR A 3 -8.30 -21.97 -39.71
CA THR A 3 -7.49 -20.86 -39.21
C THR A 3 -7.83 -20.67 -37.71
N ASP A 4 -7.11 -21.35 -36.87
CA ASP A 4 -7.09 -21.07 -35.43
C ASP A 4 -6.57 -19.64 -35.21
N LYS A 5 -7.48 -18.71 -35.27
CA LYS A 5 -7.22 -17.32 -34.92
C LYS A 5 -7.07 -17.27 -33.39
N LYS A 6 -5.84 -17.38 -32.92
CA LYS A 6 -5.48 -17.18 -31.52
C LYS A 6 -5.99 -15.79 -31.08
N ILE A 7 -7.14 -15.78 -30.44
CA ILE A 7 -7.71 -14.57 -29.89
C ILE A 7 -6.81 -14.16 -28.71
N SER A 8 -6.15 -13.04 -28.84
CA SER A 8 -5.33 -12.47 -27.77
C SER A 8 -6.20 -12.18 -26.55
N ARG A 9 -5.69 -12.50 -25.34
CA ARG A 9 -6.39 -12.26 -24.07
C ARG A 9 -6.86 -10.81 -23.92
N ARG A 10 -6.23 -9.88 -24.60
CA ARG A 10 -6.63 -8.46 -24.63
C ARG A 10 -7.88 -8.20 -25.46
N GLU A 11 -8.13 -8.99 -26.50
CA GLU A 11 -9.35 -8.87 -27.32
C GLU A 11 -10.57 -9.51 -26.67
N ALA A 12 -10.37 -10.59 -25.92
CA ALA A 12 -11.43 -11.22 -25.13
C ALA A 12 -12.01 -10.27 -24.08
N LEU A 13 -11.17 -9.48 -23.43
CA LEU A 13 -11.59 -8.48 -22.45
C LEU A 13 -12.35 -7.30 -23.04
N LYS A 14 -12.04 -6.93 -24.30
CA LYS A 14 -12.79 -5.85 -24.97
C LYS A 14 -14.19 -6.24 -25.44
N ARG A 15 -14.43 -7.53 -25.67
CA ARG A 15 -15.75 -8.01 -26.10
C ARG A 15 -16.71 -8.28 -24.95
N MET A 16 -16.23 -8.42 -23.72
CA MET A 16 -17.08 -8.55 -22.54
C MET A 16 -17.59 -7.22 -21.97
N GLY A 17 -17.10 -6.09 -22.46
CA GLY A 17 -17.37 -4.77 -21.90
C GLY A 17 -18.62 -4.05 -22.43
N PHE A 18 -19.40 -4.63 -23.31
CA PHE A 18 -20.50 -3.91 -23.95
C PHE A 18 -21.86 -4.59 -23.83
N ALA A 19 -22.18 -5.11 -22.68
CA ALA A 19 -23.55 -5.46 -22.34
C ALA A 19 -23.94 -4.82 -21.01
N VAL A 20 -23.71 -3.53 -20.89
CA VAL A 20 -24.40 -2.77 -19.85
C VAL A 20 -25.76 -2.42 -20.42
N MET A 21 -26.68 -3.30 -20.19
CA MET A 21 -28.10 -3.00 -20.31
C MET A 21 -28.39 -1.81 -19.40
N SER A 22 -28.66 -0.69 -20.00
CA SER A 22 -29.27 0.44 -19.34
C SER A 22 -30.69 0.05 -18.94
N SER A 23 -30.82 -0.63 -17.82
CA SER A 23 -32.11 -0.68 -17.13
C SER A 23 -32.21 0.61 -16.34
N ALA A 24 -32.90 1.56 -16.92
CA ALA A 24 -33.38 2.73 -16.20
C ALA A 24 -34.34 2.24 -15.12
N ILE A 25 -33.84 1.96 -13.96
CA ILE A 25 -34.66 1.80 -12.76
C ILE A 25 -34.78 3.19 -12.16
N ALA A 26 -35.77 3.90 -12.61
CA ALA A 26 -36.31 5.02 -11.87
C ALA A 26 -37.01 4.47 -10.64
N SER A 27 -36.31 4.09 -9.62
CA SER A 27 -36.83 3.95 -8.29
C SER A 27 -36.29 5.10 -7.47
N SER A 28 -37.10 6.06 -7.22
CA SER A 28 -36.95 7.08 -6.20
C SER A 28 -36.85 6.39 -4.84
N GLY A 29 -35.75 5.74 -4.60
CA GLY A 29 -35.35 5.24 -3.30
C GLY A 29 -34.26 6.15 -2.82
N LEU A 30 -34.54 6.88 -1.80
CA LEU A 30 -33.58 7.58 -0.97
C LEU A 30 -32.57 6.58 -0.40
N LEU A 31 -31.66 6.15 -1.26
CA LEU A 31 -30.39 5.64 -0.82
C LEU A 31 -29.47 6.84 -0.62
N SER A 32 -29.71 7.59 0.43
CA SER A 32 -28.63 8.26 1.08
C SER A 32 -27.76 7.14 1.67
N LEU A 33 -27.04 6.48 0.79
CA LEU A 33 -25.79 5.88 1.17
C LEU A 33 -24.98 7.06 1.67
N ALA A 34 -25.06 7.29 2.98
CA ALA A 34 -23.99 7.93 3.67
C ALA A 34 -22.77 7.10 3.25
N SER A 35 -22.12 7.52 2.18
CA SER A 35 -20.77 7.17 1.95
C SER A 35 -20.05 7.64 3.20
N CYS A 36 -19.91 6.75 4.16
CA CYS A 36 -18.82 6.84 5.07
C CYS A 36 -17.62 6.89 4.11
N GLU A 37 -17.20 8.09 3.76
CA GLU A 37 -15.85 8.31 3.32
C GLU A 37 -15.04 7.79 4.49
N THR A 38 -14.73 6.51 4.42
CA THR A 38 -13.64 5.92 5.17
C THR A 38 -12.46 6.73 4.69
N LYS A 39 -12.16 7.78 5.45
CA LYS A 39 -11.00 8.63 5.26
C LYS A 39 -9.87 7.62 5.17
N ARG A 40 -9.40 7.36 3.95
CA ARG A 40 -8.36 6.35 3.72
C ARG A 40 -7.15 6.84 4.50
N SER A 41 -6.92 6.21 5.65
CA SER A 41 -5.78 6.53 6.49
C SER A 41 -4.53 6.29 5.65
N LYS A 42 -3.71 7.31 5.53
CA LYS A 42 -2.45 7.20 4.80
C LYS A 42 -1.51 6.33 5.61
N ARG A 43 -1.25 5.13 5.10
CA ARG A 43 -0.36 4.16 5.74
C ARG A 43 0.96 4.11 4.99
N ILE A 44 2.08 4.18 5.71
CA ILE A 44 3.43 4.03 5.16
C ILE A 44 4.12 2.86 5.85
N ILE A 45 4.73 1.97 5.05
CA ILE A 45 5.54 0.87 5.58
C ILE A 45 6.97 1.04 5.10
N PHE A 46 7.87 1.28 6.05
CA PHE A 46 9.30 1.29 5.82
C PHE A 46 9.87 -0.11 5.93
N TYR A 47 10.76 -0.47 5.02
CA TYR A 47 11.43 -1.75 5.10
C TYR A 47 12.94 -1.64 4.93
N PHE A 48 13.64 -2.53 5.62
CA PHE A 48 15.05 -2.81 5.43
C PHE A 48 15.20 -4.31 5.17
N THR A 49 15.86 -4.68 4.07
CA THR A 49 16.05 -6.07 3.71
C THR A 49 17.48 -6.31 3.22
N GLY A 50 18.08 -7.42 3.67
CA GLY A 50 19.34 -7.93 3.13
C GLY A 50 19.10 -9.08 2.15
N THR A 51 18.15 -9.97 2.44
CA THR A 51 17.88 -11.21 1.68
C THR A 51 16.54 -11.22 0.94
N GLY A 52 15.74 -10.17 1.06
CA GLY A 52 14.42 -10.07 0.44
C GLY A 52 13.25 -10.49 1.34
N ASN A 53 13.47 -11.23 2.41
CA ASN A 53 12.41 -11.72 3.29
C ASN A 53 11.60 -10.58 3.93
N SER A 54 12.26 -9.56 4.44
CA SER A 54 11.58 -8.41 5.03
C SER A 54 10.77 -7.62 4.02
N LEU A 55 11.22 -7.56 2.76
CA LEU A 55 10.45 -6.96 1.69
C LEU A 55 9.18 -7.77 1.38
N TYR A 56 9.28 -9.09 1.38
CA TYR A 56 8.11 -9.95 1.20
C TYR A 56 7.06 -9.71 2.29
N ILE A 57 7.47 -9.70 3.55
CA ILE A 57 6.59 -9.42 4.69
C ILE A 57 6.01 -8.01 4.60
N ALA A 58 6.83 -7.00 4.26
CA ALA A 58 6.38 -5.63 4.11
C ALA A 58 5.29 -5.50 3.02
N ARG A 59 5.42 -6.21 1.91
CA ARG A 59 4.39 -6.26 0.86
C ARG A 59 3.08 -6.90 1.34
N GLN A 60 3.17 -7.97 2.13
CA GLN A 60 1.98 -8.61 2.70
C GLN A 60 1.25 -7.67 3.67
N LEU A 61 1.99 -6.94 4.49
CA LEU A 61 1.42 -5.98 5.43
C LEU A 61 0.87 -4.72 4.74
N ALA A 62 1.50 -4.29 3.66
CA ALA A 62 1.07 -3.10 2.92
C ALA A 62 -0.29 -3.33 2.24
N GLY A 63 -0.51 -4.52 1.69
CA GLY A 63 -1.66 -4.77 0.86
C GLY A 63 -1.73 -3.78 -0.31
N GLU A 64 -2.95 -3.32 -0.62
CA GLU A 64 -3.17 -2.36 -1.72
C GLU A 64 -3.16 -0.89 -1.26
N ASN A 65 -3.20 -0.64 0.05
CA ASN A 65 -3.50 0.70 0.60
C ASN A 65 -2.32 1.36 1.32
N ALA A 66 -1.14 0.76 1.30
CA ALA A 66 0.03 1.32 1.97
C ALA A 66 1.16 1.63 1.01
N GLU A 67 1.85 2.73 1.24
CA GLU A 67 3.06 3.09 0.52
C GLU A 67 4.26 2.34 1.10
N LEU A 68 5.04 1.66 0.27
CA LEU A 68 6.25 0.94 0.64
C LEU A 68 7.48 1.79 0.39
N LEU A 69 8.25 2.07 1.43
CA LEU A 69 9.46 2.87 1.33
C LEU A 69 10.69 2.11 1.85
N SER A 70 11.74 2.11 1.06
CA SER A 70 13.02 1.49 1.43
C SER A 70 13.82 2.41 2.34
N ILE A 71 14.18 1.95 3.54
CA ILE A 71 14.99 2.71 4.49
C ILE A 71 16.35 3.14 3.89
N PRO A 72 17.12 2.25 3.22
CA PRO A 72 18.36 2.66 2.57
C PRO A 72 18.19 3.79 1.55
N GLN A 73 17.10 3.77 0.80
CA GLN A 73 16.82 4.82 -0.19
C GLN A 73 16.45 6.14 0.49
N MET A 74 15.70 6.11 1.59
CA MET A 74 15.34 7.30 2.34
C MET A 74 16.59 7.94 2.98
N VAL A 75 17.46 7.13 3.57
CA VAL A 75 18.74 7.58 4.14
C VAL A 75 19.62 8.21 3.07
N LYS A 76 19.73 7.58 1.89
CA LYS A 76 20.50 8.12 0.77
C LYS A 76 19.98 9.46 0.25
N ARG A 77 18.65 9.63 0.25
CA ARG A 77 17.99 10.87 -0.17
C ARG A 77 17.96 11.93 0.93
N GLY A 78 18.33 11.60 2.15
CA GLY A 78 18.23 12.50 3.30
C GLY A 78 16.79 12.86 3.68
N LYS A 79 15.81 12.04 3.28
CA LYS A 79 14.42 12.29 3.57
C LYS A 79 14.01 11.61 4.88
N TYR A 80 13.64 12.40 5.87
CA TYR A 80 13.28 11.92 7.21
C TYR A 80 11.93 12.47 7.73
N GLU A 81 11.23 13.25 6.92
CA GLU A 81 9.92 13.79 7.26
C GLU A 81 8.84 13.09 6.46
N PHE A 82 7.85 12.55 7.15
CA PHE A 82 6.78 11.77 6.54
C PHE A 82 5.45 12.14 7.16
N GLU A 83 4.44 12.30 6.32
CA GLU A 83 3.07 12.52 6.73
C GLU A 83 2.26 11.25 6.52
N ALA A 84 1.85 10.61 7.60
CA ALA A 84 1.06 9.40 7.59
C ALA A 84 0.27 9.24 8.88
N ASP A 85 -0.88 8.59 8.79
CA ASP A 85 -1.71 8.24 9.95
C ASP A 85 -1.17 6.99 10.66
N GLU A 86 -0.61 6.07 9.88
CA GLU A 86 0.00 4.85 10.39
C GLU A 86 1.38 4.63 9.77
N ILE A 87 2.35 4.28 10.59
CA ILE A 87 3.70 3.92 10.14
C ILE A 87 4.05 2.53 10.63
N GLY A 88 4.39 1.63 9.70
CA GLY A 88 4.96 0.33 9.95
C GLY A 88 6.45 0.30 9.62
N ILE A 89 7.23 -0.47 10.36
CA ILE A 89 8.65 -0.69 10.09
C ILE A 89 8.93 -2.18 10.10
N VAL A 90 9.49 -2.70 9.01
CA VAL A 90 9.84 -4.12 8.84
C VAL A 90 11.34 -4.25 8.61
N TYR A 91 12.01 -4.97 9.48
CA TYR A 91 13.46 -5.20 9.38
C TYR A 91 13.86 -6.55 10.00
N PRO A 92 14.96 -7.16 9.57
CA PRO A 92 15.50 -8.35 10.19
C PRO A 92 16.26 -7.98 11.48
N ILE A 93 16.21 -8.87 12.47
CA ILE A 93 16.97 -8.72 13.70
C ILE A 93 18.28 -9.47 13.55
N TYR A 94 19.40 -8.79 13.76
CA TYR A 94 20.72 -9.37 13.78
C TYR A 94 21.31 -9.30 15.21
N GLY A 95 21.54 -10.47 15.81
CA GLY A 95 22.16 -10.51 17.14
C GLY A 95 21.40 -9.71 18.22
N HIS A 96 20.10 -9.88 18.31
CA HIS A 96 19.19 -9.22 19.26
C HIS A 96 19.01 -7.71 19.05
N MET A 97 19.56 -7.14 17.98
CA MET A 97 19.46 -5.71 17.71
C MET A 97 18.98 -5.42 16.28
N PRO A 98 18.25 -4.31 16.09
CA PRO A 98 17.97 -3.79 14.76
C PRO A 98 19.26 -3.39 14.05
N PRO A 99 19.33 -3.50 12.72
CA PRO A 99 20.46 -3.00 11.94
C PRO A 99 20.77 -1.53 12.25
N TYR A 100 22.04 -1.17 12.24
CA TYR A 100 22.48 0.18 12.58
C TYR A 100 21.78 1.27 11.76
N MET A 101 21.62 1.03 10.47
CA MET A 101 20.92 1.96 9.56
C MET A 101 19.46 2.18 9.96
N VAL A 102 18.76 1.13 10.37
CA VAL A 102 17.36 1.21 10.85
C VAL A 102 17.29 2.05 12.12
N ARG A 103 18.19 1.84 13.08
CA ARG A 103 18.25 2.63 14.32
C ARG A 103 18.52 4.11 14.03
N GLN A 104 19.45 4.41 13.13
CA GLN A 104 19.71 5.80 12.71
C GLN A 104 18.51 6.43 12.03
N PHE A 105 17.85 5.69 11.15
CA PHE A 105 16.67 6.17 10.46
C PHE A 105 15.54 6.51 11.45
N ILE A 106 15.24 5.62 12.39
CA ILE A 106 14.18 5.84 13.40
C ILE A 106 14.48 7.08 14.26
N ARG A 107 15.75 7.31 14.65
CA ARG A 107 16.11 8.48 15.44
C ARG A 107 15.96 9.80 14.69
N LYS A 108 16.15 9.78 13.37
CA LYS A 108 16.07 10.98 12.52
C LYS A 108 14.67 11.19 11.93
N ALA A 109 13.90 10.13 11.80
CA ALA A 109 12.56 10.22 11.22
C ALA A 109 11.65 11.06 12.11
N LYS A 110 11.08 12.10 11.50
CA LYS A 110 10.04 12.91 12.11
C LYS A 110 8.71 12.53 11.48
N GLN A 111 7.80 12.10 12.32
CA GLN A 111 6.44 11.82 11.92
C GLN A 111 5.60 13.09 12.04
N ILE A 112 5.07 13.55 10.93
CA ILE A 112 4.07 14.60 10.91
C ILE A 112 2.72 13.91 10.75
N GLY A 113 2.03 13.70 11.85
CA GLY A 113 0.75 13.03 11.91
C GLY A 113 0.40 12.69 13.36
N ARG A 114 -0.85 12.38 13.66
CA ARG A 114 -1.27 11.98 15.00
C ARG A 114 -0.53 10.72 15.43
N ALA A 115 0.56 10.88 16.14
CA ALA A 115 1.13 9.83 16.94
C ALA A 115 0.18 9.58 18.12
N SER A 116 -0.74 8.65 17.99
CA SER A 116 -1.34 8.07 19.18
C SER A 116 -0.33 7.08 19.76
N CYS A 117 0.64 7.58 20.48
CA CYS A 117 1.43 6.80 21.39
C CYS A 117 0.47 6.34 22.49
N ARG A 118 -0.11 5.18 22.31
CA ARG A 118 -0.84 4.52 23.39
C ARG A 118 0.19 3.77 24.20
N GLU A 119 0.85 4.46 25.10
CA GLU A 119 1.56 3.80 26.20
C GLU A 119 0.56 3.02 27.03
N ARG A 120 0.80 1.71 27.12
CA ARG A 120 0.27 0.88 28.19
C ARG A 120 1.39 0.52 29.13
#